data_ba423d27ecbe93535909f8a97e52e63c
#
_entry.id   ba423d27ecbe93535909f8a97e52e63c
#
_cell.length_a   1.000
_cell.length_b   1.000
_cell.length_c   1.000
_cell.angle_alpha   90.00
_cell.angle_beta   90.00
_cell.angle_gamma   90.00
#
_symmetry.space_group_name_H-M   'P 1'
#
loop_
_entity.id
_entity.type
_entity.pdbx_description
1 polymer ?
#
loop_
_entity_poly.entity_id
_entity_poly.type
_entity_poly.pdbx_seq_one_letter_code
_entity_poly.pdbx_strand_id
1 'polypeptide(L)'
;MKLQVYVIEDAGIEEYSLPLYAPTHVGAKRQFVAKLRILPPSARGDYNLVHIGQYDTDSCYHTPAERTTLFNGADESVFESIEEDKKFYNPRIDNLETKDAEVVK
;
A
#
# COMPACT_ATOMS: atom_id res chain seq x y z
N MET A 1 1.05 -6.19 18.96
CA MET A 1 0.44 -5.44 17.87
C MET A 1 0.24 -6.34 16.68
N LYS A 2 -0.89 -6.25 16.03
CA LYS A 2 -1.17 -7.08 14.86
C LYS A 2 -1.08 -6.26 13.60
N LEU A 3 -0.31 -6.77 12.65
CA LEU A 3 -0.18 -6.17 11.33
C LEU A 3 -0.86 -7.08 10.32
N GLN A 4 -1.47 -6.47 9.32
CA GLN A 4 -2.00 -7.22 8.19
C GLN A 4 -0.87 -7.48 7.21
N VAL A 5 -0.91 -8.63 6.55
CA VAL A 5 0.15 -9.04 5.63
C VAL A 5 -0.41 -9.11 4.23
N TYR A 6 0.34 -8.56 3.29
CA TYR A 6 -0.10 -8.45 1.91
C TYR A 6 1.03 -8.82 0.98
N VAL A 7 0.68 -9.16 -0.26
CA VAL A 7 1.62 -9.26 -1.36
C VAL A 7 1.06 -8.48 -2.54
N ILE A 8 1.92 -8.08 -3.44
CA ILE A 8 1.50 -7.52 -4.71
C ILE A 8 1.64 -8.61 -5.75
N GLU A 9 0.52 -8.97 -6.37
CA GLU A 9 0.50 -9.95 -7.43
C GLU A 9 0.76 -9.27 -8.75
N ASP A 10 1.67 -9.83 -9.55
CA ASP A 10 1.85 -9.42 -10.94
C ASP A 10 1.21 -10.52 -11.79
N ALA A 11 -0.03 -10.28 -12.19
CA ALA A 11 -0.78 -11.29 -12.93
C ALA A 11 -0.22 -11.52 -14.32
N GLY A 12 0.52 -10.56 -14.86
CA GLY A 12 1.10 -10.71 -16.19
C GLY A 12 2.17 -11.78 -16.25
N ILE A 13 2.92 -11.96 -15.17
CA ILE A 13 3.97 -12.98 -15.12
C ILE A 13 3.70 -14.02 -14.03
N GLU A 14 2.53 -13.93 -13.38
CA GLU A 14 2.10 -14.91 -12.37
C GLU A 14 3.08 -15.01 -11.22
N GLU A 15 3.54 -13.86 -10.72
CA GLU A 15 4.45 -13.82 -9.58
C GLU A 15 3.91 -12.91 -8.50
N TYR A 16 4.44 -13.11 -7.28
CA TYR A 16 4.06 -12.31 -6.12
C TYR A 16 5.28 -11.62 -5.55
N SER A 17 5.09 -10.44 -5.03
CA SER A 17 6.15 -9.71 -4.35
C SER A 17 6.49 -10.35 -3.02
N LEU A 18 7.57 -9.87 -2.40
CA LEU A 18 7.80 -10.15 -1.00
C LEU A 18 6.65 -9.58 -0.19
N PRO A 19 6.36 -10.17 0.98
CA PRO A 19 5.28 -9.66 1.82
C PRO A 19 5.53 -8.24 2.27
N LEU A 20 4.44 -7.47 2.37
CA LEU A 20 4.48 -6.16 2.99
C LEU A 20 3.48 -6.14 4.14
N TYR A 21 3.71 -5.27 5.10
CA TYR A 21 2.95 -5.25 6.33
C TYR A 21 2.38 -3.85 6.56
N ALA A 22 1.16 -3.79 7.04
CA ALA A 22 0.52 -2.52 7.37
C ALA A 22 -0.53 -2.76 8.45
N PRO A 23 -0.78 -1.78 9.33
CA PRO A 23 -1.80 -1.94 10.37
C PRO A 23 -3.21 -2.04 9.79
N THR A 24 -3.44 -1.42 8.64
CA THR A 24 -4.78 -1.35 8.04
C THR A 24 -4.68 -1.51 6.53
N HIS A 25 -5.82 -1.80 5.91
CA HIS A 25 -5.90 -1.89 4.46
C HIS A 25 -5.59 -0.54 3.79
N VAL A 26 -5.92 0.57 4.45
CA VAL A 26 -5.61 1.90 3.92
C VAL A 26 -4.11 2.11 3.85
N GLY A 27 -3.39 1.71 4.90
CA GLY A 27 -1.94 1.80 4.90
C GLY A 27 -1.31 0.95 3.80
N ALA A 28 -1.84 -0.26 3.60
CA ALA A 28 -1.37 -1.13 2.54
C ALA A 28 -1.66 -0.54 1.17
N LYS A 29 -2.83 0.07 1.00
CA LYS A 29 -3.21 0.72 -0.26
C LYS A 29 -2.20 1.82 -0.60
N ARG A 30 -1.80 2.60 0.39
CA ARG A 30 -0.81 3.66 0.16
C ARG A 30 0.52 3.10 -0.33
N GLN A 31 0.98 2.01 0.25
CA GLN A 31 2.20 1.36 -0.19
C GLN A 31 2.06 0.83 -1.62
N PHE A 32 0.90 0.24 -1.92
CA PHE A 32 0.60 -0.28 -3.24
C PHE A 32 0.65 0.85 -4.29
N VAL A 33 -0.06 1.95 -4.01
CA VAL A 33 -0.10 3.09 -4.92
C VAL A 33 1.29 3.67 -5.12
N ALA A 34 2.07 3.79 -4.05
CA ALA A 34 3.42 4.35 -4.14
C ALA A 34 4.29 3.50 -5.08
N LYS A 35 4.15 2.18 -5.01
CA LYS A 35 4.93 1.31 -5.89
C LYS A 35 4.48 1.39 -7.34
N LEU A 36 3.17 1.53 -7.57
CA LEU A 36 2.65 1.55 -8.94
C LEU A 36 2.83 2.91 -9.61
N ARG A 37 3.03 3.97 -8.86
CA ARG A 37 3.18 5.29 -9.47
C ARG A 37 4.41 5.44 -10.33
N ILE A 38 5.43 4.62 -10.09
CA ILE A 38 6.62 4.65 -10.94
C ILE A 38 6.39 3.97 -12.28
N LEU A 39 5.24 3.31 -12.45
CA LEU A 39 4.91 2.62 -13.69
C LEU A 39 3.99 3.50 -14.54
N PRO A 40 4.04 3.36 -15.87
CA PRO A 40 3.06 4.04 -16.70
C PRO A 40 1.66 3.52 -16.37
N PRO A 41 0.62 4.38 -16.46
CA PRO A 41 -0.73 3.94 -16.13
C PRO A 41 -1.18 2.68 -16.89
N SER A 42 -0.74 2.50 -18.12
CA SER A 42 -1.14 1.34 -18.89
C SER A 42 -0.58 0.03 -18.35
N ALA A 43 0.48 0.09 -17.53
CA ALA A 43 1.09 -1.11 -16.99
C ALA A 43 0.53 -1.49 -15.62
N ARG A 44 -0.27 -0.63 -15.01
CA ARG A 44 -0.70 -0.84 -13.62
C ARG A 44 -1.77 -1.90 -13.47
N GLY A 45 -2.50 -2.19 -14.54
CA GLY A 45 -3.64 -3.12 -14.48
C GLY A 45 -3.26 -4.57 -14.20
N ASP A 46 -1.99 -4.93 -14.40
CA ASP A 46 -1.54 -6.28 -14.13
C ASP A 46 -1.28 -6.53 -12.64
N TYR A 47 -1.33 -5.49 -11.83
CA TYR A 47 -0.95 -5.59 -10.42
C TYR A 47 -2.15 -5.55 -9.51
N ASN A 48 -2.15 -6.43 -8.51
CA ASN A 48 -3.21 -6.52 -7.50
C ASN A 48 -2.61 -6.52 -6.12
N LEU A 49 -3.26 -5.83 -5.19
CA LEU A 49 -2.89 -5.92 -3.78
C LEU A 49 -3.73 -7.04 -3.16
N VAL A 50 -3.05 -8.03 -2.59
CA VAL A 50 -3.68 -9.23 -2.08
C VAL A 50 -3.39 -9.37 -0.59
N HIS A 51 -4.42 -9.53 0.21
CA HIS A 51 -4.30 -9.77 1.66
C HIS A 51 -4.09 -11.27 1.87
N ILE A 52 -3.11 -11.63 2.69
CA ILE A 52 -2.78 -13.04 2.89
C ILE A 52 -2.71 -13.47 4.35
N GLY A 53 -2.82 -12.56 5.31
CA GLY A 53 -2.78 -12.98 6.70
C GLY A 53 -2.52 -11.86 7.67
N GLN A 54 -2.10 -12.25 8.89
CA GLN A 54 -1.75 -11.33 9.97
C GLN A 54 -0.44 -11.75 10.58
N TYR A 55 0.27 -10.79 11.13
CA TYR A 55 1.50 -11.03 11.87
C TYR A 55 1.41 -10.30 13.21
N ASP A 56 1.69 -11.05 14.30
CA ASP A 56 1.65 -10.48 15.65
C ASP A 56 3.08 -10.16 16.06
N THR A 57 3.37 -8.88 16.25
CA THR A 57 4.72 -8.47 16.63
C THR A 57 5.08 -8.84 18.06
N ASP A 58 4.08 -9.14 18.90
CA ASP A 58 4.36 -9.52 20.29
C ASP A 58 4.74 -10.98 20.41
N SER A 59 4.08 -11.86 19.65
CA SER A 59 4.30 -13.29 19.74
C SER A 59 5.10 -13.86 18.60
N CYS A 60 5.30 -13.07 17.54
CA CYS A 60 6.00 -13.52 16.34
C CYS A 60 5.21 -14.57 15.54
N TYR A 61 3.90 -14.67 15.78
CA TYR A 61 3.08 -15.61 15.02
C TYR A 61 2.56 -14.98 13.76
N HIS A 62 2.63 -15.76 12.68
CA HIS A 62 2.08 -15.39 11.38
C HIS A 62 0.87 -16.29 11.15
N THR A 63 -0.32 -15.67 11.08
CA THR A 63 -1.57 -16.40 10.89
C THR A 63 -2.01 -16.22 9.45
N PRO A 64 -2.09 -17.30 8.67
CA PRO A 64 -2.54 -17.15 7.27
C PRO A 64 -4.03 -16.88 7.21
N ALA A 65 -4.42 -16.17 6.17
CA ALA A 65 -5.83 -15.92 5.87
C ALA A 65 -6.06 -16.31 4.42
N GLU A 66 -7.33 -16.48 4.07
CA GLU A 66 -7.68 -16.75 2.69
C GLU A 66 -7.24 -15.56 1.83
N ARG A 67 -6.61 -15.85 0.70
CA ARG A 67 -6.13 -14.79 -0.17
C ARG A 67 -7.30 -13.99 -0.72
N THR A 68 -7.24 -12.69 -0.53
CA THR A 68 -8.31 -11.79 -0.96
C THR A 68 -7.69 -10.62 -1.72
N THR A 69 -8.10 -10.48 -2.98
CA THR A 69 -7.67 -9.32 -3.78
C THR A 69 -8.45 -8.11 -3.31
N LEU A 70 -7.73 -7.08 -2.91
CA LEU A 70 -8.35 -5.86 -2.38
C LEU A 70 -8.44 -4.75 -3.41
N PHE A 71 -7.38 -4.53 -4.17
CA PHE A 71 -7.30 -3.41 -5.11
C PHE A 71 -6.57 -3.85 -6.36
N ASN A 72 -6.98 -3.29 -7.50
CA ASN A 72 -6.30 -3.50 -8.77
C ASN A 72 -5.74 -2.17 -9.26
N GLY A 73 -4.58 -2.21 -9.88
CA GLY A 73 -3.89 -1.00 -10.31
C GLY A 73 -4.56 -0.27 -11.47
N ALA A 74 -5.51 -0.89 -12.16
CA ALA A 74 -6.26 -0.21 -13.21
C ALA A 74 -7.42 0.61 -12.65
N ASP A 75 -7.77 0.42 -11.38
CA ASP A 75 -8.88 1.13 -10.78
C ASP A 75 -8.42 2.52 -10.37
N GLU A 76 -8.83 3.51 -11.13
CA GLU A 76 -8.38 4.88 -10.89
C GLU A 76 -8.85 5.42 -9.54
N SER A 77 -9.94 4.90 -9.01
CA SER A 77 -10.43 5.36 -7.71
C SER A 77 -9.46 5.05 -6.59
N VAL A 78 -8.63 4.03 -6.75
CA VAL A 78 -7.61 3.69 -5.76
C VAL A 78 -6.62 4.85 -5.62
N PHE A 79 -6.22 5.44 -6.74
CA PHE A 79 -5.27 6.54 -6.74
C PHE A 79 -5.92 7.85 -6.32
N GLU A 80 -7.15 8.06 -6.72
CA GLU A 80 -7.90 9.26 -6.36
C GLU A 80 -8.12 9.35 -4.86
N SER A 81 -8.47 8.23 -4.22
CA SER A 81 -8.71 8.25 -2.79
C SER A 81 -7.43 8.58 -2.00
N ILE A 82 -6.27 8.20 -2.52
CA ILE A 82 -5.01 8.57 -1.89
C ILE A 82 -4.74 10.07 -2.04
N GLU A 83 -5.08 10.64 -3.18
CA GLU A 83 -4.94 12.08 -3.36
C GLU A 83 -5.86 12.86 -2.44
N GLU A 84 -7.08 12.38 -2.26
CA GLU A 84 -8.00 12.98 -1.31
C GLU A 84 -7.47 12.92 0.11
N ASP A 85 -6.94 11.77 0.51
CA ASP A 85 -6.34 11.62 1.83
C ASP A 85 -5.23 12.64 2.03
N LYS A 86 -4.43 12.87 1.00
CA LYS A 86 -3.37 13.85 1.09
C LYS A 86 -3.86 15.26 1.29
N LYS A 87 -5.03 15.59 0.77
CA LYS A 87 -5.57 16.93 0.96
C LYS A 87 -5.89 17.23 2.40
N PHE A 88 -6.25 16.23 3.17
CA PHE A 88 -6.55 16.40 4.57
C PHE A 88 -5.33 16.23 5.47
N TYR A 89 -4.24 15.77 4.91
CA TYR A 89 -3.03 15.56 5.65
C TYR A 89 -2.26 16.88 5.71
N ASN A 90 -1.83 17.30 6.88
CA ASN A 90 -1.07 18.53 7.00
C ASN A 90 0.41 18.22 7.19
N PRO A 91 1.19 18.32 6.13
CA PRO A 91 2.60 17.96 6.22
C PRO A 91 3.41 18.87 7.10
N ARG A 92 2.92 20.08 7.38
CA ARG A 92 3.68 20.95 8.24
C ARG A 92 3.66 20.54 9.68
N ILE A 93 2.75 19.70 10.05
CA ILE A 93 2.71 19.16 11.37
C ILE A 93 3.74 18.09 11.49
N ASP A 94 3.94 17.35 10.41
CA ASP A 94 4.79 16.28 10.41
C ASP A 94 6.16 16.58 10.00
N ASN A 95 6.30 17.62 9.38
CA ASN A 95 7.38 17.96 8.72
C ASN A 95 8.37 18.58 9.43
N LEU A 96 8.41 18.45 9.83
CA LEU A 96 9.12 19.07 10.20
C LEU A 96 10.06 18.34 9.93
N GLU A 97 9.89 17.75 9.14
CA GLU A 97 10.36 17.21 8.46
C GLU A 97 10.74 17.42 7.40
N THR A 98 10.62 18.00 7.47
CA THR A 98 10.30 18.46 6.35
C THR A 98 10.73 19.06 5.87
N LYS A 99 11.04 19.41 5.93
CA LYS A 99 10.68 20.24 5.30
C LYS A 99 11.09 20.50 4.77
N ASP A 100 11.46 20.37 4.98
CA ASP A 100 11.05 20.89 4.29
C ASP A 100 11.20 20.88 3.74
N ALA A 101 11.59 20.56 4.06
CA ALA A 101 10.88 20.81 3.42
C ALA A 101 10.84 21.08 2.94
N GLU A 102 10.95 21.06 3.03
CA GLU A 102 10.17 21.54 2.52
C GLU A 102 10.32 21.86 2.36
N VAL A 103 10.87 21.78 2.80
CA VAL A 103 10.28 22.19 2.57
C VAL A 103 10.39 22.16 2.28
N VAL A 104 10.71 22.10 2.57
CA VAL A 104 10.03 22.29 2.31
C VAL A 104 10.06 22.24 1.97
N LYS A 105 10.19 22.35 2.01
CA LYS A 105 9.42 22.50 1.77
C LYS A 105 9.23 22.56 1.56
#